data_65dadf4708b6a0d32e458f3dc54e28d4
#
_entry.id   65dadf4708b6a0d32e458f3dc54e28d4
#
_cell.length_a   1.000
_cell.length_b   1.000
_cell.length_c   1.000
_cell.angle_alpha   90.00
_cell.angle_beta   90.00
_cell.angle_gamma   90.00
#
_symmetry.space_group_name_H-M   'P 1'
#
loop_
_entity.id
_entity.type
_entity.pdbx_description
1 polymer ?
#
loop_
_entity_poly.entity_id
_entity_poly.type
_entity_poly.pdbx_seq_one_letter_code
_entity_poly.pdbx_strand_id
1 'polypeptide(L)'
;MEAQGQENIVNLLRCAWAGSQKYGALVWSGDIDSSFRALRNQLAAGLNMGIAGIPWWTTDIGGFHGGNIHDDAFKECFVRWFAFGAFCPVMRLHGFREPFKAPLGTTGGGKHISGAENEVWSYGEEVYGICKKYMELREKMRRM
;
A
#
# COMPACT_ATOMS: atom_id res chain seq x y z
N MET A 1 11.18 -22.43 7.65
CA MET A 1 10.74 -22.32 6.24
C MET A 1 11.66 -23.12 5.32
N GLU A 2 12.97 -22.88 5.29
CA GLU A 2 13.92 -23.74 4.54
C GLU A 2 13.82 -25.21 4.95
N ALA A 3 13.63 -25.47 6.25
CA ALA A 3 13.36 -26.82 6.77
C ALA A 3 12.06 -27.47 6.24
N GLN A 4 11.21 -26.69 5.57
CA GLN A 4 9.96 -27.14 4.91
C GLN A 4 10.10 -27.17 3.38
N GLY A 5 11.32 -27.02 2.84
CA GLY A 5 11.60 -27.03 1.41
C GLY A 5 11.14 -25.78 0.64
N GLN A 6 10.94 -24.66 1.33
CA GLN A 6 10.59 -23.39 0.69
C GLN A 6 11.84 -22.60 0.32
N GLU A 7 12.06 -22.35 -0.97
CA GLU A 7 13.24 -21.66 -1.49
C GLU A 7 13.03 -20.14 -1.67
N ASN A 8 11.81 -19.70 -1.98
CA ASN A 8 11.47 -18.30 -2.22
C ASN A 8 10.57 -17.76 -1.13
N ILE A 9 11.18 -17.28 -0.05
CA ILE A 9 10.46 -16.80 1.13
C ILE A 9 10.35 -15.27 1.07
N VAL A 10 9.12 -14.74 1.18
CA VAL A 10 8.82 -13.32 1.37
C VAL A 10 7.99 -13.18 2.63
N ASN A 11 8.50 -12.40 3.58
CA ASN A 11 7.81 -12.09 4.83
C ASN A 11 7.39 -10.63 4.85
N LEU A 12 6.08 -10.36 4.83
CA LEU A 12 5.56 -9.01 5.02
C LEU A 12 5.64 -8.66 6.51
N LEU A 13 6.48 -7.71 6.85
CA LEU A 13 6.84 -7.35 8.21
C LEU A 13 6.50 -5.90 8.52
N ARG A 14 6.02 -5.66 9.74
CA ARG A 14 5.72 -4.33 10.25
C ARG A 14 6.97 -3.58 10.75
N CYS A 15 8.01 -4.31 11.06
CA CYS A 15 9.30 -3.78 11.47
C CYS A 15 10.43 -4.71 11.01
N ALA A 16 11.60 -4.15 10.81
CA ALA A 16 12.80 -4.87 10.46
C ALA A 16 14.03 -4.12 10.96
N TRP A 17 15.16 -4.80 11.02
CA TRP A 17 16.45 -4.24 11.37
C TRP A 17 17.49 -4.64 10.32
N ALA A 18 18.67 -4.00 10.39
CA ALA A 18 19.78 -4.35 9.51
C ALA A 18 20.05 -5.88 9.53
N GLY A 19 20.10 -6.48 8.35
CA GLY A 19 20.24 -7.94 8.19
C GLY A 19 18.93 -8.71 8.02
N SER A 20 17.77 -8.10 8.22
CA SER A 20 16.46 -8.78 8.04
C SER A 20 16.21 -9.18 6.58
N GLN A 21 16.85 -8.53 5.62
CA GLN A 21 16.71 -8.84 4.19
C GLN A 21 17.13 -10.28 3.87
N LYS A 22 18.06 -10.88 4.59
CA LYS A 22 18.46 -12.28 4.42
C LYS A 22 17.35 -13.30 4.72
N TYR A 23 16.30 -12.86 5.40
CA TYR A 23 15.12 -13.66 5.71
C TYR A 23 13.92 -13.35 4.80
N GLY A 24 14.14 -12.65 3.69
CA GLY A 24 13.10 -12.27 2.76
C GLY A 24 12.17 -11.17 3.32
N ALA A 25 12.71 -10.23 4.09
CA ALA A 25 11.95 -9.15 4.68
C ALA A 25 11.43 -8.16 3.61
N LEU A 26 10.11 -8.09 3.49
CA LEU A 26 9.37 -7.02 2.83
C LEU A 26 8.73 -6.17 3.93
N VAL A 27 9.09 -4.91 4.03
CA VAL A 27 8.63 -4.04 5.11
C VAL A 27 7.59 -3.06 4.60
N TRP A 28 6.50 -2.87 5.35
CA TRP A 28 5.52 -1.83 5.06
C TRP A 28 5.37 -0.84 6.22
N SER A 29 4.84 0.31 5.91
CA SER A 29 4.72 1.46 6.82
C SER A 29 3.78 1.27 8.02
N GLY A 30 3.03 0.17 8.09
CA GLY A 30 1.97 -0.01 9.08
C GLY A 30 0.72 0.82 8.76
N ASP A 31 -0.14 0.98 9.76
CA ASP A 31 -1.45 1.60 9.64
C ASP A 31 -1.31 3.13 9.78
N ILE A 32 -0.95 3.79 8.70
CA ILE A 32 -0.67 5.23 8.64
C ILE A 32 -1.88 6.03 8.16
N ASP A 33 -1.89 7.34 8.47
CA ASP A 33 -2.95 8.24 8.07
C ASP A 33 -3.01 8.47 6.56
N SER A 34 -4.21 8.67 6.04
CA SER A 34 -4.48 9.05 4.66
C SER A 34 -4.27 10.56 4.47
N SER A 35 -3.03 11.00 4.34
CA SER A 35 -2.67 12.43 4.21
C SER A 35 -1.39 12.65 3.40
N PHE A 36 -1.27 13.84 2.80
CA PHE A 36 -0.04 14.27 2.13
C PHE A 36 1.18 14.30 3.06
N ARG A 37 0.97 14.59 4.36
CA ARG A 37 2.04 14.53 5.37
C ARG A 37 2.55 13.11 5.51
N ALA A 38 1.65 12.14 5.62
CA ALA A 38 2.02 10.74 5.70
C ALA A 38 2.73 10.28 4.41
N LEU A 39 2.22 10.62 3.23
CA LEU A 39 2.89 10.31 1.96
C LEU A 39 4.34 10.83 1.92
N ARG A 40 4.56 12.09 2.30
CA ARG A 40 5.92 12.67 2.37
C ARG A 40 6.84 11.88 3.30
N ASN A 41 6.33 11.50 4.46
CA ASN A 41 7.07 10.72 5.44
C ASN A 41 7.40 9.32 4.89
N GLN A 42 6.49 8.70 4.14
CA GLN A 42 6.71 7.38 3.57
C GLN A 42 7.73 7.40 2.42
N LEU A 43 7.77 8.46 1.64
CA LEU A 43 8.83 8.64 0.64
C LEU A 43 10.22 8.67 1.32
N ALA A 44 10.37 9.50 2.36
CA ALA A 44 11.61 9.58 3.12
C ALA A 44 11.96 8.25 3.80
N ALA A 45 10.97 7.58 4.40
CA ALA A 45 11.16 6.29 5.05
C ALA A 45 11.64 5.22 4.06
N GLY A 46 11.01 5.12 2.89
CA GLY A 46 11.40 4.15 1.85
C GLY A 46 12.82 4.35 1.36
N LEU A 47 13.24 5.60 1.13
CA LEU A 47 14.62 5.92 0.75
C LEU A 47 15.61 5.51 1.85
N ASN A 48 15.32 5.81 3.12
CA ASN A 48 16.16 5.44 4.24
C ASN A 48 16.23 3.92 4.45
N MET A 49 15.13 3.20 4.25
CA MET A 49 15.13 1.74 4.29
C MET A 49 16.02 1.15 3.19
N GLY A 50 15.99 1.72 1.98
CA GLY A 50 16.90 1.34 0.90
C GLY A 50 18.37 1.54 1.26
N ILE A 51 18.73 2.69 1.86
CA ILE A 51 20.09 2.98 2.34
C ILE A 51 20.51 2.00 3.44
N ALA A 52 19.57 1.61 4.32
CA ALA A 52 19.82 0.62 5.38
C ALA A 52 19.93 -0.83 4.87
N GLY A 53 19.85 -1.06 3.56
CA GLY A 53 19.96 -2.37 2.95
C GLY A 53 18.66 -3.19 3.02
N ILE A 54 17.52 -2.56 3.21
CA ILE A 54 16.19 -3.17 3.19
C ILE A 54 15.39 -2.57 2.00
N PRO A 55 15.72 -2.97 0.76
CA PRO A 55 15.13 -2.36 -0.44
C PRO A 55 13.69 -2.77 -0.68
N TRP A 56 13.25 -3.91 -0.12
CA TRP A 56 11.87 -4.36 -0.26
C TRP A 56 10.97 -3.57 0.70
N TRP A 57 10.55 -2.43 0.22
CA TRP A 57 9.68 -1.49 0.91
C TRP A 57 8.34 -1.36 0.19
N THR A 58 7.28 -1.22 0.97
CA THR A 58 5.95 -0.89 0.48
C THR A 58 5.21 -0.01 1.48
N THR A 59 4.13 0.59 1.04
CA THR A 59 3.19 1.37 1.86
C THR A 59 1.78 1.07 1.40
N ASP A 60 0.82 1.26 2.28
CA ASP A 60 -0.60 1.22 1.92
C ASP A 60 -0.90 2.46 1.07
N ILE A 61 -1.19 2.26 -0.22
CA ILE A 61 -1.45 3.35 -1.15
C ILE A 61 -2.69 4.13 -0.70
N GLY A 62 -2.50 5.43 -0.48
CA GLY A 62 -3.52 6.31 0.08
C GLY A 62 -3.55 6.36 1.61
N GLY A 63 -2.61 5.68 2.31
CA GLY A 63 -2.64 5.47 3.75
C GLY A 63 -3.59 4.33 4.14
N PHE A 64 -3.56 3.89 5.40
CA PHE A 64 -4.47 2.85 5.90
C PHE A 64 -5.73 3.45 6.53
N HIS A 65 -5.57 4.40 7.46
CA HIS A 65 -6.68 4.99 8.20
C HIS A 65 -7.30 6.18 7.49
N GLY A 66 -8.63 6.14 7.35
CA GLY A 66 -9.42 7.24 6.79
C GLY A 66 -9.31 7.35 5.28
N GLY A 67 -9.57 8.55 4.79
CA GLY A 67 -9.69 8.80 3.36
C GLY A 67 -11.10 8.48 2.84
N ASN A 68 -11.89 9.55 2.66
CA ASN A 68 -13.23 9.42 2.08
C ASN A 68 -13.12 9.35 0.56
N ILE A 69 -13.62 8.27 -0.03
CA ILE A 69 -13.57 8.03 -1.48
C ILE A 69 -14.35 9.07 -2.30
N HIS A 70 -15.20 9.86 -1.68
CA HIS A 70 -15.95 10.93 -2.31
C HIS A 70 -15.32 12.33 -2.13
N ASP A 71 -14.28 12.45 -1.29
CA ASP A 71 -13.58 13.72 -1.06
C ASP A 71 -12.49 13.93 -2.13
N ASP A 72 -12.59 15.03 -2.88
CA ASP A 72 -11.67 15.34 -3.97
C ASP A 72 -10.24 15.61 -3.47
N ALA A 73 -10.08 16.18 -2.26
CA ALA A 73 -8.76 16.37 -1.67
C ALA A 73 -8.10 15.01 -1.33
N PHE A 74 -8.89 14.04 -0.89
CA PHE A 74 -8.37 12.69 -0.70
C PHE A 74 -8.08 11.99 -2.02
N LYS A 75 -8.92 12.13 -3.04
CA LYS A 75 -8.64 11.56 -4.38
C LYS A 75 -7.33 12.08 -4.95
N GLU A 76 -7.04 13.37 -4.80
CA GLU A 76 -5.73 13.94 -5.21
C GLU A 76 -4.58 13.28 -4.44
N CYS A 77 -4.69 13.14 -3.11
CA CYS A 77 -3.70 12.46 -2.29
C CYS A 77 -3.51 10.99 -2.73
N PHE A 78 -4.60 10.30 -3.01
CA PHE A 78 -4.62 8.91 -3.45
C PHE A 78 -3.88 8.73 -4.78
N VAL A 79 -4.16 9.55 -5.79
CA VAL A 79 -3.48 9.42 -7.09
C VAL A 79 -1.99 9.76 -7.01
N ARG A 80 -1.59 10.72 -6.17
CA ARG A 80 -0.16 11.01 -5.92
C ARG A 80 0.54 9.84 -5.24
N TRP A 81 -0.13 9.23 -4.29
CA TRP A 81 0.39 8.04 -3.60
C TRP A 81 0.46 6.83 -4.54
N PHE A 82 -0.54 6.68 -5.41
CA PHE A 82 -0.57 5.63 -6.42
C PHE A 82 0.59 5.78 -7.41
N ALA A 83 0.87 7.03 -7.84
CA ALA A 83 2.02 7.35 -8.67
C ALA A 83 3.34 6.94 -7.98
N PHE A 84 3.52 7.29 -6.70
CA PHE A 84 4.67 6.85 -5.90
C PHE A 84 4.74 5.32 -5.81
N GLY A 85 3.63 4.68 -5.49
CA GLY A 85 3.54 3.22 -5.37
C GLY A 85 3.94 2.48 -6.65
N ALA A 86 3.68 3.07 -7.83
CA ALA A 86 4.07 2.48 -9.11
C ALA A 86 5.58 2.30 -9.26
N PHE A 87 6.39 3.09 -8.55
CA PHE A 87 7.85 3.00 -8.53
C PHE A 87 8.40 2.25 -7.31
N CYS A 88 7.56 1.85 -6.37
CA CYS A 88 7.99 1.04 -5.24
C CYS A 88 8.32 -0.39 -5.69
N PRO A 89 9.28 -1.07 -5.06
CA PRO A 89 9.60 -2.47 -5.34
C PRO A 89 8.37 -3.38 -5.26
N VAL A 90 7.52 -3.16 -4.25
CA VAL A 90 6.22 -3.81 -4.13
C VAL A 90 5.13 -2.74 -4.12
N MET A 91 4.20 -2.83 -5.05
CA MET A 91 3.03 -1.96 -5.14
C MET A 91 1.85 -2.64 -4.44
N ARG A 92 1.23 -1.96 -3.48
CA ARG A 92 0.18 -2.54 -2.65
C ARG A 92 -0.95 -1.54 -2.41
N LEU A 93 -2.13 -1.87 -2.92
CA LEU A 93 -3.36 -1.13 -2.62
C LEU A 93 -4.03 -1.76 -1.40
N HIS A 94 -4.12 -1.00 -0.32
CA HIS A 94 -4.73 -1.42 0.93
C HIS A 94 -5.16 -0.20 1.73
N GLY A 95 -6.23 -0.34 2.53
CA GLY A 95 -6.71 0.76 3.38
C GLY A 95 -8.14 0.55 3.85
N PHE A 96 -8.49 1.23 4.95
CA PHE A 96 -9.80 1.23 5.55
C PHE A 96 -10.47 2.57 5.26
N ARG A 97 -11.33 2.61 4.24
CA ARG A 97 -11.86 3.82 3.62
C ARG A 97 -13.21 4.24 4.18
N GLU A 98 -13.45 5.54 4.15
CA GLU A 98 -14.77 6.13 4.39
C GLU A 98 -15.55 6.30 3.06
N PRO A 99 -16.92 6.28 3.11
CA PRO A 99 -17.76 6.08 4.30
C PRO A 99 -17.73 4.64 4.84
N PHE A 100 -17.76 4.52 6.17
CA PHE A 100 -17.83 3.20 6.79
C PHE A 100 -19.18 2.53 6.54
N LYS A 101 -19.14 1.21 6.45
CA LYS A 101 -20.30 0.36 6.18
C LYS A 101 -20.61 -0.56 7.38
N ALA A 102 -21.83 -1.06 7.40
CA ALA A 102 -22.25 -2.04 8.39
C ALA A 102 -21.37 -3.31 8.35
N PRO A 103 -21.30 -4.05 9.45
CA PRO A 103 -20.66 -5.36 9.48
C PRO A 103 -21.18 -6.28 8.37
N LEU A 104 -20.27 -7.03 7.75
CA LEU A 104 -20.61 -7.97 6.68
C LEU A 104 -21.14 -9.31 7.20
N GLY A 105 -20.96 -9.58 8.49
CA GLY A 105 -21.39 -10.82 9.11
C GLY A 105 -21.37 -10.75 10.64
N THR A 106 -21.61 -11.89 11.28
CA THR A 106 -21.79 -11.99 12.74
C THR A 106 -20.61 -12.68 13.45
N THR A 107 -19.63 -13.20 12.72
CA THR A 107 -18.51 -13.95 13.25
C THR A 107 -17.17 -13.41 12.75
N GLY A 108 -16.11 -13.63 13.54
CA GLY A 108 -14.75 -13.23 13.18
C GLY A 108 -14.63 -11.75 12.84
N GLY A 109 -13.85 -11.42 11.82
CA GLY A 109 -13.69 -10.05 11.30
C GLY A 109 -14.97 -9.46 10.72
N GLY A 110 -15.89 -10.29 10.24
CA GLY A 110 -17.14 -9.85 9.64
C GLY A 110 -18.10 -9.15 10.60
N LYS A 111 -17.92 -9.29 11.92
CA LYS A 111 -18.73 -8.60 12.95
C LYS A 111 -18.34 -7.14 13.19
N HIS A 112 -17.21 -6.71 12.64
CA HIS A 112 -16.74 -5.31 12.76
C HIS A 112 -17.25 -4.47 11.59
N ILE A 113 -17.28 -3.14 11.78
CA ILE A 113 -17.59 -2.22 10.69
C ILE A 113 -16.64 -2.46 9.51
N SER A 114 -17.15 -2.27 8.31
CA SER A 114 -16.42 -2.41 7.06
C SER A 114 -16.12 -1.02 6.48
N GLY A 115 -15.12 -0.92 5.62
CA GLY A 115 -14.81 0.30 4.86
C GLY A 115 -15.57 0.37 3.55
N ALA A 116 -15.51 1.53 2.90
CA ALA A 116 -15.90 1.66 1.50
C ALA A 116 -14.97 0.83 0.60
N GLU A 117 -15.41 0.58 -0.63
CA GLU A 117 -14.61 -0.08 -1.66
C GLU A 117 -13.31 0.70 -1.91
N ASN A 118 -12.20 -0.03 -2.11
CA ASN A 118 -10.87 0.56 -2.28
C ASN A 118 -10.19 0.14 -3.59
N GLU A 119 -10.94 -0.37 -4.55
CA GLU A 119 -10.44 -0.67 -5.88
C GLU A 119 -10.28 0.63 -6.70
N VAL A 120 -9.36 0.63 -7.65
CA VAL A 120 -9.03 1.84 -8.43
C VAL A 120 -10.23 2.45 -9.16
N TRP A 121 -11.24 1.66 -9.49
CA TRP A 121 -12.47 2.11 -10.13
C TRP A 121 -13.51 2.70 -9.15
N SER A 122 -13.31 2.51 -7.84
CA SER A 122 -14.25 2.99 -6.82
C SER A 122 -14.16 4.51 -6.58
N TYR A 123 -13.13 5.15 -7.09
CA TYR A 123 -12.85 6.59 -6.93
C TYR A 123 -13.37 7.46 -8.08
N GLY A 124 -14.02 6.85 -9.08
CA GLY A 124 -14.53 7.51 -10.27
C GLY A 124 -13.60 7.43 -11.49
N GLU A 125 -14.15 7.80 -12.65
CA GLU A 125 -13.49 7.58 -13.96
C GLU A 125 -12.14 8.32 -14.10
N GLU A 126 -12.03 9.53 -13.58
CA GLU A 126 -10.79 10.31 -13.66
C GLU A 126 -9.66 9.62 -12.90
N VAL A 127 -9.91 9.24 -11.64
CA VAL A 127 -8.95 8.52 -10.79
C VAL A 127 -8.60 7.19 -11.41
N TYR A 128 -9.59 6.45 -11.91
CA TYR A 128 -9.37 5.19 -12.60
C TYR A 128 -8.44 5.36 -13.81
N GLY A 129 -8.68 6.35 -14.64
CA GLY A 129 -7.84 6.65 -15.81
C GLY A 129 -6.39 6.94 -15.44
N ILE A 130 -6.16 7.70 -14.35
CA ILE A 130 -4.83 8.00 -13.85
C ILE A 130 -4.16 6.72 -13.31
N CYS A 131 -4.85 5.95 -12.47
CA CYS A 131 -4.34 4.71 -11.90
C CYS A 131 -3.97 3.68 -12.99
N LYS A 132 -4.84 3.51 -13.98
CA LYS A 132 -4.60 2.63 -15.14
C LYS A 132 -3.31 3.00 -15.87
N LYS A 133 -3.09 4.29 -16.13
CA LYS A 133 -1.87 4.80 -16.77
C LYS A 133 -0.60 4.43 -15.98
N TYR A 134 -0.63 4.55 -14.65
CA TYR A 134 0.51 4.18 -13.81
C TYR A 134 0.71 2.66 -13.73
N MET A 135 -0.35 1.86 -13.75
CA MET A 135 -0.23 0.39 -13.82
C MET A 135 0.39 -0.05 -15.16
N GLU A 136 -0.04 0.54 -16.27
CA GLU A 136 0.54 0.27 -17.59
C GLU A 136 2.02 0.68 -17.67
N LEU A 137 2.37 1.82 -17.06
CA LEU A 137 3.77 2.26 -16.95
C LEU A 137 4.60 1.26 -16.14
N ARG A 138 4.09 0.83 -14.99
CA ARG A 138 4.76 -0.17 -14.13
C ARG A 138 4.98 -1.49 -14.88
N GLU A 139 3.99 -1.96 -15.63
CA GLU A 139 4.14 -3.19 -16.41
C GLU A 139 5.22 -3.07 -17.50
N LYS A 140 5.34 -1.90 -18.13
CA LYS A 140 6.43 -1.63 -19.08
C LYS A 140 7.80 -1.66 -18.38
N MET A 141 7.93 -1.03 -17.22
CA MET A 141 9.18 -1.01 -16.45
C MET A 141 9.61 -2.41 -15.97
N ARG A 142 8.66 -3.29 -15.66
CA ARG A 142 8.96 -4.66 -15.23
C ARG A 142 9.67 -5.50 -16.29
N ARG A 143 9.53 -5.14 -17.56
CA ARG A 143 10.12 -5.84 -18.71
C ARG A 143 11.48 -5.27 -19.13
N MET A 144 11.94 -4.20 -18.48
CA MET A 144 13.24 -3.58 -18.71
C MET A 144 14.31 -4.20 -17.81
#